data_72e883498803e6a3e3639f52cf29b0ee
#
_entry.id   72e883498803e6a3e3639f52cf29b0ee
#
_cell.length_a   1.000
_cell.length_b   1.000
_cell.length_c   1.000
_cell.angle_alpha   90.00
_cell.angle_beta   90.00
_cell.angle_gamma   90.00
#
_symmetry.space_group_name_H-M   'P 1'
#
loop_
_entity.id
_entity.type
_entity.pdbx_description
1 polymer ?
#
loop_
_entity_poly.entity_id
_entity_poly.type
_entity_poly.pdbx_seq_one_letter_code
_entity_poly.pdbx_strand_id
1 'polypeptide(L)' 'EVIETLPNTTFKVKLENGHIITAHISGKMRKHYIRILTGDKVKVEMTPYDLTKGRITFRGR' A
#
# COMPACT_ATOMS: atom_id res chain seq x y z
N GLU A 1 6.43 -1.28 -4.38
CA GLU A 1 7.08 -0.05 -3.91
C GLU A 1 6.09 1.11 -3.92
N VAL A 2 6.08 1.90 -2.86
CA VAL A 2 5.24 3.08 -2.76
C VAL A 2 5.81 4.17 -3.66
N ILE A 3 5.02 4.65 -4.62
CA ILE A 3 5.48 5.67 -5.56
C ILE A 3 4.87 7.04 -5.30
N GLU A 4 3.77 7.08 -4.56
CA GLU A 4 3.11 8.35 -4.24
C GLU A 4 2.27 8.19 -2.99
N THR A 5 2.27 9.21 -2.13
CA THR A 5 1.37 9.26 -0.98
C THR A 5 0.16 10.10 -1.34
N LEU A 6 -1.02 9.60 -0.98
CA LEU A 6 -2.30 10.24 -1.27
C LEU A 6 -2.99 10.61 0.05
N PRO A 7 -3.97 11.53 0.01
CA PRO A 7 -4.73 11.83 1.23
C PRO A 7 -5.51 10.63 1.76
N ASN A 8 -5.96 10.72 3.00
CA ASN A 8 -6.78 9.70 3.66
C ASN A 8 -6.07 8.35 3.83
N THR A 9 -4.76 8.39 4.11
CA THR A 9 -3.94 7.20 4.35
C THR A 9 -3.98 6.20 3.20
N THR A 10 -4.06 6.71 1.97
CA THR A 10 -3.96 5.89 0.78
C THR A 10 -2.63 6.16 0.07
N PHE A 11 -2.21 5.20 -0.76
CA PHE A 11 -0.91 5.25 -1.43
C PHE A 11 -1.02 4.64 -2.80
N LYS A 12 -0.23 5.16 -3.75
CA LYS A 12 -0.04 4.47 -5.01
C LYS A 12 1.16 3.56 -4.88
N VAL A 13 0.96 2.30 -5.18
CA VAL A 13 1.98 1.26 -5.04
C VAL A 13 2.21 0.60 -6.39
N LYS A 14 3.47 0.52 -6.79
CA LYS A 14 3.85 -0.17 -8.00
C LYS A 14 4.22 -1.60 -7.64
N LEU A 15 3.54 -2.55 -8.26
CA LEU A 15 3.79 -3.98 -8.05
C LEU A 15 4.98 -4.43 -8.89
N GLU A 16 5.51 -5.62 -8.59
CA GLU A 16 6.65 -6.18 -9.29
C GLU A 16 6.41 -6.34 -10.80
N ASN A 17 5.16 -6.58 -11.17
CA ASN A 17 4.81 -6.72 -12.59
C ASN A 17 4.60 -5.38 -13.30
N GLY A 18 4.89 -4.26 -12.62
CA GLY A 18 4.71 -2.92 -13.17
C GLY A 18 3.32 -2.34 -13.02
N HIS A 19 2.39 -3.11 -12.50
CA HIS A 19 1.02 -2.63 -12.30
C HIS A 19 0.96 -1.66 -11.12
N ILE A 20 0.24 -0.56 -11.30
CA ILE A 20 0.09 0.45 -10.24
C ILE A 20 -1.32 0.34 -9.67
N ILE A 21 -1.38 0.23 -8.35
CA ILE A 21 -2.66 0.14 -7.65
C ILE A 21 -2.77 1.23 -6.59
N THR A 22 -3.99 1.50 -6.16
CA THR A 22 -4.25 2.35 -5.01
C THR A 22 -4.39 1.44 -3.79
N ALA A 23 -3.56 1.68 -2.78
CA ALA A 23 -3.57 0.86 -1.57
C ALA A 23 -3.85 1.72 -0.35
N HIS A 24 -4.49 1.13 0.64
CA HIS A 24 -4.71 1.80 1.92
C HIS A 24 -4.05 0.99 3.03
N ILE A 25 -3.80 1.64 4.17
CA ILE A 25 -3.16 0.99 5.30
C ILE A 25 -4.17 0.09 6.00
N SER A 26 -3.75 -1.14 6.36
CA SER A 26 -4.61 -2.02 7.15
C SER A 26 -4.85 -1.41 8.53
N GLY A 27 -5.96 -1.80 9.17
CA GLY A 27 -6.28 -1.32 10.50
C GLY A 27 -5.19 -1.65 11.52
N LYS A 28 -4.55 -2.81 11.36
CA LYS A 28 -3.45 -3.22 12.25
C LYS A 28 -2.25 -2.28 12.13
N MET A 29 -1.87 -1.91 10.91
CA MET A 29 -0.75 -1.01 10.70
C MET A 29 -1.07 0.41 11.19
N ARG A 30 -2.30 0.84 11.00
CA ARG A 30 -2.75 2.15 11.50
C ARG A 30 -2.68 2.20 13.02
N LYS A 31 -3.05 1.12 13.69
CA LYS A 31 -3.00 1.02 15.14
C LYS A 31 -1.59 1.15 15.69
N HIS A 32 -0.60 0.67 14.94
CA HIS A 32 0.81 0.69 15.36
C HIS A 32 1.56 1.92 14.85
N TYR A 33 0.88 2.89 14.25
CA TYR A 33 1.49 4.12 13.73
C TYR A 33 2.63 3.87 12.76
N ILE A 34 2.53 2.84 11.95
CA ILE A 34 3.56 2.56 10.96
C ILE A 34 3.49 3.62 9.88
N ARG A 35 4.56 4.37 9.74
CA ARG A 35 4.65 5.44 8.76
C ARG A 35 5.18 4.90 7.44
N ILE A 36 4.46 5.18 6.36
CA ILE A 36 4.84 4.73 5.02
C ILE A 36 5.24 5.96 4.20
N LEU A 37 6.42 5.87 3.58
CA LEU A 37 6.97 6.95 2.79
C LEU A 37 7.17 6.49 1.35
N THR A 38 7.25 7.46 0.43
CA THR A 38 7.58 7.17 -0.96
C THR A 38 8.92 6.45 -1.04
N GLY A 39 8.95 5.36 -1.80
CA GLY A 39 10.14 4.54 -1.92
C GLY A 39 10.15 3.32 -1.00
N ASP A 40 9.26 3.27 -0.02
CA ASP A 40 9.18 2.12 0.87
C ASP A 40 8.67 0.89 0.13
N LYS A 41 9.21 -0.26 0.49
CA LYS A 41 8.71 -1.54 -0.01
C LYS A 41 7.64 -2.04 0.92
N VAL A 42 6.51 -2.44 0.37
CA VAL A 42 5.37 -2.90 1.15
C VAL A 42 4.78 -4.16 0.55
N LYS A 43 4.14 -4.95 1.38
CA LYS A 43 3.33 -6.07 0.92
C LYS A 43 1.89 -5.61 0.85
N VAL A 44 1.25 -5.91 -0.24
CA VAL A 44 -0.12 -5.50 -0.50
C VAL A 44 -0.98 -6.74 -0.72
N GLU A 45 -2.11 -6.77 -0.06
CA GLU A 45 -3.12 -7.79 -0.27
C GLU A 45 -4.16 -7.24 -1.23
N MET A 46 -4.28 -7.89 -2.39
CA MET A 46 -5.22 -7.46 -3.42
C MET A 46 -6.62 -7.96 -3.10
N THR A 47 -7.61 -7.14 -3.44
CA THR A 47 -8.99 -7.61 -3.35
C THR A 47 -9.36 -8.37 -4.62
N PRO A 48 -10.02 -9.54 -4.51
CA PRO A 48 -10.45 -10.27 -5.70
C PRO A 48 -11.55 -9.55 -6.48
N TYR A 49 -12.19 -8.56 -5.87
CA TYR A 49 -13.28 -7.83 -6.51
C TYR A 49 -12.79 -6.63 -7.32
N ASP A 50 -11.59 -6.15 -7.03
CA ASP A 50 -11.07 -4.98 -7.72
C ASP A 50 -9.53 -5.04 -7.71
N LEU A 51 -8.96 -5.37 -8.85
CA LEU A 51 -7.52 -5.53 -8.99
C LEU A 51 -6.77 -4.19 -9.04
N THR A 52 -7.48 -3.08 -9.00
CA THR A 52 -6.86 -1.76 -8.95
C THR A 52 -6.71 -1.24 -7.52
N LYS A 53 -7.22 -1.98 -6.54
CA LYS A 53 -7.18 -1.60 -5.14
C LYS A 53 -6.56 -2.71 -4.30
N GLY A 54 -5.90 -2.34 -3.24
CA GLY A 54 -5.32 -3.29 -2.32
C GLY A 54 -5.17 -2.70 -0.94
N ARG A 55 -4.71 -3.53 -0.03
CA ARG A 55 -4.47 -3.13 1.35
C ARG A 55 -3.02 -3.45 1.72
N ILE A 56 -2.33 -2.46 2.27
CA ILE A 56 -0.97 -2.67 2.74
C ILE A 56 -1.04 -3.42 4.06
N THR A 57 -0.45 -4.61 4.11
CA THR A 57 -0.48 -5.46 5.28
C THR A 57 0.86 -5.53 5.99
N PHE A 58 1.93 -5.12 5.32
CA PHE A 58 3.26 -5.19 5.89
C PHE A 58 4.17 -4.18 5.22
N ARG A 59 4.99 -3.52 6.02
CA ARG A 59 6.03 -2.62 5.51
C ARG A 59 7.38 -3.33 5.59
N GLY A 60 7.91 -3.70 4.43
CA GLY A 60 9.23 -4.30 4.34
C GLY A 60 10.30 -3.23 4.22
N ARG A 61 11.43 -3.47 4.80
CA ARG A 61 12.57 -2.58 4.66
C ARG A 61 13.79 -3.34 4.28
#